data_123c34241836b114170894df32040a75
#
_entry.id   123c34241836b114170894df32040a75
#
_cell.length_a   1.000
_cell.length_b   1.000
_cell.length_c   1.000
_cell.angle_alpha   90.00
_cell.angle_beta   90.00
_cell.angle_gamma   90.00
#
_symmetry.space_group_name_H-M   'P 1'
#
loop_
_entity.id
_entity.type
_entity.pdbx_description
1 polymer ?
#
loop_
_entity_poly.entity_id
_entity_poly.type
_entity_poly.pdbx_seq_one_letter_code
_entity_poly.pdbx_strand_id
1 'polypeptide(L)'
;MKRFQRYRLPLPLALLAAVLLAGCITLLALWCQPNALRVVLAHFKAQPLLIVLNAMPIGLLLLIAACLFRNVFFGAALVNFGVCALSIANRIKLEVRDEPVFPRDFGLLKEVGSAMGAYDIRFPVGVIAVVVVTTLLLVALGIFVGCKPFPVKKLRGWLGSLLGAAVSFVVLVVLILTVYASNDLYNSFRVTNAYYIPSVFNELGFPYCFCHQFTTYPVDKPEGFRRGDAENWDDAETDSTSGKPVNVIMVMNEAFSDITDSPAFAFTAENDPLANFHALQADPHAVSGHVVVPGFAGGTANTEFDVLTGMQTNALSATTTSAMRVINRNLDSLFRVFNEDGYRTSFFHPGNDWFYNRENVYRWFGAQETMFIDQMEDPEYKGTWVTDKYLIGLIQNEFEETMASGESLFHFTTTIQNHMSYTAAKYGEGYNFPTVDLSTPVSEDVETMLRVYTEGVRDADDMLGSLRDYFARRQEPVVLVYFGDHLPYLGDNQKGYAELGYTEQPYWAELISFETPYVIWANDAATDVLDWDNAVESLELPEQVSASFLGAAVLELTGRGDDTAWFSFLNELRREAPVVQKQSCLLPDGTLTQTPENVLSENIQKWRQWSYYKLRYKEIHG
;
A
#
# COMPACT_ATOMS: atom_id res chain seq x y z
N MET A 1 27.56 23.28 36.05
CA MET A 1 27.47 23.81 34.68
C MET A 1 27.75 25.32 34.55
N LYS A 2 27.22 26.23 35.40
CA LYS A 2 27.50 27.70 35.32
C LYS A 2 28.99 28.09 35.41
N ARG A 3 29.86 27.25 35.96
CA ARG A 3 31.30 27.54 36.22
C ARG A 3 32.18 27.47 34.96
N PHE A 4 31.72 26.83 33.86
CA PHE A 4 32.49 26.64 32.62
C PHE A 4 32.09 27.57 31.47
N GLN A 5 30.93 28.28 31.58
CA GLN A 5 30.47 29.17 30.51
C GLN A 5 31.29 30.47 30.53
N ARG A 6 32.25 30.58 29.59
CA ARG A 6 33.13 31.75 29.45
C ARG A 6 32.48 32.92 28.71
N TYR A 7 31.47 32.64 27.86
CA TYR A 7 30.78 33.64 27.06
C TYR A 7 29.26 33.47 27.15
N ARG A 8 28.52 34.59 27.15
CA ARG A 8 27.06 34.57 27.17
C ARG A 8 26.51 35.37 25.99
N LEU A 9 25.86 34.68 25.06
CA LEU A 9 25.20 35.32 23.92
C LEU A 9 24.07 36.25 24.38
N PRO A 10 24.01 37.49 23.90
CA PRO A 10 22.84 38.34 24.04
C PRO A 10 21.66 37.76 23.28
N LEU A 11 20.43 38.11 23.70
CA LEU A 11 19.20 37.55 23.13
C LEU A 11 19.11 37.66 21.57
N PRO A 12 19.41 38.80 20.92
CA PRO A 12 19.35 38.89 19.47
C PRO A 12 20.28 37.90 18.76
N LEU A 13 21.50 37.72 19.29
CA LEU A 13 22.46 36.76 18.74
C LEU A 13 22.04 35.31 19.00
N ALA A 14 21.39 35.04 20.16
CA ALA A 14 20.85 33.71 20.44
C ALA A 14 19.68 33.37 19.52
N LEU A 15 18.81 34.31 19.17
CA LEU A 15 17.73 34.13 18.17
C LEU A 15 18.31 33.95 16.77
N LEU A 16 19.29 34.74 16.37
CA LEU A 16 19.96 34.55 15.07
C LEU A 16 20.63 33.17 15.00
N ALA A 17 21.32 32.76 16.06
CA ALA A 17 21.90 31.42 16.15
C ALA A 17 20.83 30.33 16.04
N ALA A 18 19.66 30.52 16.68
CA ALA A 18 18.56 29.57 16.59
C ALA A 18 18.04 29.42 15.13
N VAL A 19 17.89 30.54 14.41
CA VAL A 19 17.46 30.51 12.99
C VAL A 19 18.49 29.80 12.11
N LEU A 20 19.78 30.14 12.27
CA LEU A 20 20.84 29.50 11.49
C LEU A 20 20.98 28.00 11.79
N LEU A 21 20.90 27.63 13.08
CA LEU A 21 20.95 26.24 13.50
C LEU A 21 19.71 25.45 13.01
N ALA A 22 18.52 26.05 13.03
CA ALA A 22 17.33 25.43 12.46
C ALA A 22 17.52 25.14 10.98
N GLY A 23 18.06 26.08 10.19
CA GLY A 23 18.40 25.87 8.79
C GLY A 23 19.42 24.74 8.58
N CYS A 24 20.50 24.73 9.38
CA CYS A 24 21.51 23.66 9.31
C CYS A 24 20.94 22.29 9.66
N ILE A 25 20.12 22.20 10.72
CA ILE A 25 19.48 20.95 11.12
C ILE A 25 18.49 20.47 10.04
N THR A 26 17.74 21.38 9.42
CA THR A 26 16.85 21.06 8.30
C THR A 26 17.64 20.48 7.12
N LEU A 27 18.73 21.11 6.72
CA LEU A 27 19.59 20.60 5.64
C LEU A 27 20.19 19.23 5.99
N LEU A 28 20.61 19.04 7.23
CA LEU A 28 21.13 17.76 7.68
C LEU A 28 20.05 16.67 7.69
N ALA A 29 18.84 17.00 8.15
CA ALA A 29 17.71 16.08 8.14
C ALA A 29 17.32 15.64 6.72
N LEU A 30 17.32 16.58 5.75
CA LEU A 30 17.10 16.30 4.34
C LEU A 30 18.25 15.47 3.73
N TRP A 31 19.49 15.73 4.15
CA TRP A 31 20.64 14.93 3.69
C TRP A 31 20.63 13.49 4.25
N CYS A 32 19.99 13.25 5.40
CA CYS A 32 19.80 11.91 5.94
C CYS A 32 18.85 11.03 5.09
N GLN A 33 18.10 11.60 4.16
CA GLN A 33 17.19 10.85 3.30
C GLN A 33 17.94 10.07 2.20
N PRO A 34 17.31 9.06 1.55
CA PRO A 34 17.98 8.26 0.53
C PRO A 34 18.36 9.07 -0.72
N ASN A 35 17.58 10.07 -1.08
CA ASN A 35 17.81 10.88 -2.26
C ASN A 35 18.95 11.90 -2.10
N ALA A 36 19.62 12.19 -3.21
CA ALA A 36 20.68 13.19 -3.21
C ALA A 36 20.12 14.57 -2.85
N LEU A 37 20.70 15.20 -1.81
CA LEU A 37 20.28 16.54 -1.34
C LEU A 37 20.16 17.58 -2.47
N ARG A 38 21.00 17.47 -3.52
CA ARG A 38 20.95 18.37 -4.69
C ARG A 38 19.60 18.32 -5.41
N VAL A 39 18.96 17.15 -5.48
CA VAL A 39 17.66 16.96 -6.14
C VAL A 39 16.57 17.64 -5.32
N VAL A 40 16.55 17.42 -4.02
CA VAL A 40 15.62 18.07 -3.09
C VAL A 40 15.76 19.60 -3.14
N LEU A 41 17.00 20.11 -3.12
CA LEU A 41 17.25 21.56 -3.19
C LEU A 41 16.89 22.16 -4.55
N ALA A 42 17.05 21.43 -5.65
CA ALA A 42 16.59 21.89 -6.97
C ALA A 42 15.06 22.00 -6.99
N HIS A 43 14.35 21.04 -6.41
CA HIS A 43 12.90 21.08 -6.26
C HIS A 43 12.44 22.25 -5.37
N PHE A 44 13.12 22.49 -4.25
CA PHE A 44 12.84 23.63 -3.36
C PHE A 44 13.12 24.98 -4.03
N LYS A 45 14.11 25.06 -4.93
CA LYS A 45 14.35 26.27 -5.71
C LYS A 45 13.17 26.60 -6.63
N ALA A 46 12.54 25.58 -7.21
CA ALA A 46 11.34 25.75 -8.03
C ALA A 46 10.09 26.10 -7.20
N GLN A 47 10.04 25.65 -5.94
CA GLN A 47 8.91 25.83 -5.02
C GLN A 47 9.40 26.36 -3.64
N PRO A 48 9.78 27.65 -3.52
CA PRO A 48 10.52 28.18 -2.36
C PRO A 48 9.79 28.08 -1.01
N LEU A 49 8.47 28.00 -1.02
CA LEU A 49 7.65 27.83 0.20
C LEU A 49 8.03 26.55 0.96
N LEU A 50 8.46 25.49 0.26
CA LEU A 50 8.92 24.25 0.88
C LEU A 50 10.11 24.43 1.83
N ILE A 51 10.98 25.43 1.57
CA ILE A 51 12.10 25.75 2.48
C ILE A 51 11.55 26.15 3.85
N VAL A 52 10.55 27.02 3.86
CA VAL A 52 9.92 27.50 5.10
C VAL A 52 9.14 26.39 5.78
N LEU A 53 8.36 25.63 5.04
CA LEU A 53 7.54 24.54 5.57
C LEU A 53 8.38 23.41 6.20
N ASN A 54 9.56 23.13 5.66
CA ASN A 54 10.46 22.14 6.27
C ASN A 54 11.24 22.69 7.48
N ALA A 55 11.66 23.98 7.44
CA ALA A 55 12.49 24.57 8.50
C ALA A 55 11.68 25.05 9.70
N MET A 56 10.43 25.46 9.53
CA MET A 56 9.63 26.09 10.59
C MET A 56 9.34 25.14 11.78
N PRO A 57 8.90 23.91 11.61
CA PRO A 57 8.66 22.99 12.73
C PRO A 57 9.96 22.70 13.49
N ILE A 58 11.09 22.53 12.80
CA ILE A 58 12.40 22.33 13.39
C ILE A 58 12.82 23.55 14.19
N GLY A 59 12.61 24.76 13.65
CA GLY A 59 12.89 26.01 14.33
C GLY A 59 12.07 26.20 15.62
N LEU A 60 10.79 25.87 15.59
CA LEU A 60 9.91 25.92 16.77
C LEU A 60 10.30 24.90 17.82
N LEU A 61 10.61 23.65 17.44
CA LEU A 61 11.14 22.63 18.33
C LEU A 61 12.46 23.09 18.98
N LEU A 62 13.33 23.73 18.19
CA LEU A 62 14.59 24.28 18.71
C LEU A 62 14.33 25.42 19.71
N LEU A 63 13.39 26.32 19.45
CA LEU A 63 13.01 27.38 20.39
C LEU A 63 12.44 26.81 21.69
N ILE A 64 11.58 25.80 21.61
CA ILE A 64 11.05 25.10 22.79
C ILE A 64 12.20 24.52 23.60
N ALA A 65 13.07 23.72 22.97
CA ALA A 65 14.19 23.08 23.64
C ALA A 65 15.20 24.11 24.18
N ALA A 66 15.51 25.17 23.41
CA ALA A 66 16.38 26.25 23.85
C ALA A 66 15.83 27.00 25.07
N CYS A 67 14.53 27.21 25.13
CA CYS A 67 13.86 27.80 26.30
C CYS A 67 13.93 26.88 27.52
N LEU A 68 13.66 25.58 27.35
CA LEU A 68 13.70 24.59 28.43
C LEU A 68 15.13 24.44 29.01
N PHE A 69 16.12 24.29 28.16
CA PHE A 69 17.54 24.20 28.58
C PHE A 69 18.15 25.55 28.92
N ARG A 70 17.50 26.64 28.55
CA ARG A 70 18.02 28.02 28.66
C ARG A 70 19.37 28.19 27.95
N ASN A 71 19.54 27.42 26.86
CA ASN A 71 20.74 27.40 26.04
C ASN A 71 20.40 26.94 24.64
N VAL A 72 20.66 27.75 23.61
CA VAL A 72 20.33 27.45 22.22
C VAL A 72 21.09 26.24 21.68
N PHE A 73 22.33 26.03 22.13
CA PHE A 73 23.15 24.91 21.64
C PHE A 73 22.71 23.56 22.22
N PHE A 74 22.33 23.52 23.52
CA PHE A 74 21.75 22.30 24.08
C PHE A 74 20.37 22.00 23.44
N GLY A 75 19.58 23.05 23.19
CA GLY A 75 18.33 22.90 22.44
C GLY A 75 18.58 22.35 21.05
N ALA A 76 19.56 22.92 20.35
CA ALA A 76 19.94 22.46 19.01
C ALA A 76 20.48 21.02 19.03
N ALA A 77 21.27 20.63 20.02
CA ALA A 77 21.77 19.25 20.14
C ALA A 77 20.62 18.23 20.28
N LEU A 78 19.63 18.53 21.14
CA LEU A 78 18.46 17.65 21.30
C LEU A 78 17.66 17.54 20.01
N VAL A 79 17.37 18.68 19.37
CA VAL A 79 16.56 18.70 18.14
C VAL A 79 17.32 18.07 16.97
N ASN A 80 18.64 18.34 16.85
CA ASN A 80 19.49 17.71 15.83
C ASN A 80 19.45 16.20 15.95
N PHE A 81 19.67 15.67 17.15
CA PHE A 81 19.62 14.22 17.40
C PHE A 81 18.24 13.66 17.09
N GLY A 82 17.16 14.23 17.63
CA GLY A 82 15.81 13.69 17.47
C GLY A 82 15.31 13.73 16.03
N VAL A 83 15.47 14.88 15.34
CA VAL A 83 15.00 15.04 13.96
C VAL A 83 15.84 14.21 12.99
N CYS A 84 17.17 14.18 13.14
CA CYS A 84 18.01 13.37 12.26
C CYS A 84 17.86 11.87 12.54
N ALA A 85 17.65 11.43 13.78
CA ALA A 85 17.34 10.04 14.10
C ALA A 85 16.04 9.60 13.44
N LEU A 86 15.00 10.45 13.48
CA LEU A 86 13.74 10.20 12.81
C LEU A 86 13.92 10.18 11.27
N SER A 87 14.75 11.07 10.71
CA SER A 87 15.09 11.08 9.30
C SER A 87 15.85 9.84 8.85
N ILE A 88 16.75 9.32 9.68
CA ILE A 88 17.45 8.05 9.43
C ILE A 88 16.48 6.87 9.49
N ALA A 89 15.58 6.86 10.47
CA ALA A 89 14.53 5.84 10.55
C ALA A 89 13.64 5.85 9.31
N ASN A 90 13.29 7.05 8.81
CA ASN A 90 12.55 7.20 7.55
C ASN A 90 13.35 6.65 6.35
N ARG A 91 14.64 6.97 6.26
CA ARG A 91 15.51 6.41 5.22
C ARG A 91 15.52 4.88 5.25
N ILE A 92 15.73 4.28 6.41
CA ILE A 92 15.77 2.82 6.56
C ILE A 92 14.41 2.21 6.15
N LYS A 93 13.31 2.81 6.61
CA LYS A 93 11.98 2.32 6.26
C LYS A 93 11.70 2.42 4.76
N LEU A 94 12.12 3.50 4.11
CA LEU A 94 12.02 3.67 2.66
C LEU A 94 12.87 2.62 1.91
N GLU A 95 14.11 2.36 2.34
CA GLU A 95 15.01 1.39 1.69
C GLU A 95 14.57 -0.07 1.88
N VAL A 96 13.83 -0.39 2.96
CA VAL A 96 13.41 -1.76 3.30
C VAL A 96 11.97 -2.06 2.89
N ARG A 97 11.09 -1.05 2.93
CA ARG A 97 9.64 -1.23 2.79
C ARG A 97 8.99 -0.32 1.75
N ASP A 98 9.78 0.49 1.10
CA ASP A 98 9.31 1.53 0.16
C ASP A 98 8.20 2.43 0.74
N GLU A 99 8.22 2.62 2.07
CA GLU A 99 7.26 3.44 2.81
C GLU A 99 7.94 4.46 3.72
N PRO A 100 7.45 5.72 3.77
CA PRO A 100 7.95 6.69 4.74
C PRO A 100 7.47 6.41 6.17
N VAL A 101 8.16 7.02 7.14
CA VAL A 101 7.72 7.02 8.55
C VAL A 101 6.60 8.03 8.74
N PHE A 102 5.51 7.55 9.36
CA PHE A 102 4.35 8.37 9.75
C PHE A 102 4.27 8.56 11.27
N PRO A 103 3.61 9.62 11.76
CA PRO A 103 3.38 9.80 13.19
C PRO A 103 2.70 8.60 13.87
N ARG A 104 1.81 7.91 13.17
CA ARG A 104 1.11 6.70 13.67
C ARG A 104 2.05 5.51 13.90
N ASP A 105 3.19 5.44 13.23
CA ASP A 105 4.15 4.33 13.39
C ASP A 105 4.76 4.28 14.79
N PHE A 106 4.69 5.39 15.55
CA PHE A 106 5.10 5.38 16.96
C PHE A 106 4.26 4.44 17.84
N GLY A 107 3.03 4.12 17.45
CA GLY A 107 2.21 3.10 18.11
C GLY A 107 2.79 1.68 17.97
N LEU A 108 3.56 1.44 16.91
CA LEU A 108 4.14 0.15 16.54
C LEU A 108 5.59 -0.04 17.04
N LEU A 109 6.12 0.88 17.83
CA LEU A 109 7.52 0.81 18.32
C LEU A 109 7.85 -0.47 19.12
N LYS A 110 6.84 -1.11 19.73
CA LYS A 110 7.02 -2.39 20.42
C LYS A 110 7.27 -3.55 19.44
N GLU A 111 6.74 -3.45 18.23
CA GLU A 111 6.82 -4.47 17.17
C GLU A 111 8.12 -4.34 16.36
N VAL A 112 8.74 -3.15 16.36
CA VAL A 112 10.00 -2.88 15.64
C VAL A 112 11.14 -3.79 16.11
N GLY A 113 11.15 -4.19 17.39
CA GLY A 113 12.18 -5.08 17.94
C GLY A 113 12.15 -6.49 17.34
N SER A 114 10.97 -7.05 17.07
CA SER A 114 10.79 -8.35 16.40
C SER A 114 11.04 -8.23 14.90
N ALA A 115 10.65 -7.11 14.29
CA ALA A 115 10.85 -6.83 12.87
C ALA A 115 12.33 -6.69 12.47
N MET A 116 13.18 -6.17 13.36
CA MET A 116 14.61 -5.96 13.08
C MET A 116 15.40 -7.25 12.80
N GLY A 117 14.90 -8.41 13.25
CA GLY A 117 15.53 -9.71 12.98
C GLY A 117 15.17 -10.34 11.63
N ALA A 118 14.11 -9.85 10.98
CA ALA A 118 13.55 -10.45 9.76
C ALA A 118 14.01 -9.76 8.46
N TYR A 119 14.66 -8.58 8.55
CA TYR A 119 15.15 -7.83 7.39
C TYR A 119 16.66 -7.65 7.41
N ASP A 120 17.30 -7.71 6.23
CA ASP A 120 18.71 -7.26 6.04
C ASP A 120 18.79 -5.73 6.12
N ILE A 121 18.72 -5.19 7.34
CA ILE A 121 18.75 -3.74 7.57
C ILE A 121 20.17 -3.22 7.42
N ARG A 122 20.42 -2.46 6.37
CA ARG A 122 21.69 -1.76 6.16
C ARG A 122 21.68 -0.39 6.84
N PHE A 123 22.39 -0.29 7.96
CA PHE A 123 22.50 0.99 8.65
C PHE A 123 23.43 1.95 7.90
N PRO A 124 23.01 3.20 7.64
CA PRO A 124 23.85 4.21 6.98
C PRO A 124 24.90 4.77 7.96
N VAL A 125 25.93 3.95 8.27
CA VAL A 125 26.92 4.23 9.33
C VAL A 125 27.58 5.61 9.17
N GLY A 126 27.91 6.01 7.93
CA GLY A 126 28.49 7.33 7.66
C GLY A 126 27.55 8.49 8.03
N VAL A 127 26.26 8.35 7.74
CA VAL A 127 25.24 9.35 8.09
C VAL A 127 25.06 9.42 9.61
N ILE A 128 24.98 8.27 10.28
CA ILE A 128 24.88 8.17 11.74
C ILE A 128 26.09 8.84 12.39
N ALA A 129 27.30 8.57 11.91
CA ALA A 129 28.51 9.18 12.45
C ALA A 129 28.50 10.72 12.35
N VAL A 130 28.08 11.29 11.23
CA VAL A 130 27.95 12.74 11.05
C VAL A 130 26.91 13.33 12.03
N VAL A 131 25.77 12.68 12.21
CA VAL A 131 24.73 13.13 13.17
C VAL A 131 25.26 13.08 14.61
N VAL A 132 25.96 12.04 15.00
CA VAL A 132 26.57 11.91 16.34
C VAL A 132 27.62 13.01 16.55
N VAL A 133 28.54 13.19 15.60
CA VAL A 133 29.60 14.21 15.70
C VAL A 133 29.00 15.62 15.78
N THR A 134 28.05 15.97 14.93
CA THR A 134 27.40 17.29 14.97
C THR A 134 26.64 17.51 16.27
N THR A 135 25.97 16.49 16.80
CA THR A 135 25.30 16.56 18.10
C THR A 135 26.30 16.80 19.23
N LEU A 136 27.43 16.06 19.27
CA LEU A 136 28.48 16.24 20.27
C LEU A 136 29.14 17.63 20.20
N LEU A 137 29.36 18.17 19.00
CA LEU A 137 29.87 19.52 18.80
C LEU A 137 28.89 20.56 19.36
N LEU A 138 27.58 20.41 19.15
CA LEU A 138 26.55 21.28 19.70
C LEU A 138 26.52 21.20 21.23
N VAL A 139 26.66 20.01 21.81
CA VAL A 139 26.77 19.82 23.26
C VAL A 139 28.03 20.54 23.81
N ALA A 140 29.17 20.38 23.15
CA ALA A 140 30.41 21.06 23.53
C ALA A 140 30.25 22.59 23.49
N LEU A 141 29.65 23.12 22.39
CA LEU A 141 29.33 24.55 22.31
C LEU A 141 28.42 25.00 23.46
N GLY A 142 27.42 24.20 23.81
CA GLY A 142 26.52 24.49 24.93
C GLY A 142 27.20 24.52 26.30
N ILE A 143 28.29 23.75 26.48
CA ILE A 143 29.11 23.79 27.69
C ILE A 143 29.90 25.11 27.80
N PHE A 144 30.49 25.57 26.69
CA PHE A 144 31.35 26.75 26.68
C PHE A 144 30.59 28.06 26.48
N VAL A 145 29.45 28.03 25.77
CA VAL A 145 28.66 29.21 25.43
C VAL A 145 27.30 29.17 26.11
N GLY A 146 27.04 30.09 27.00
CA GLY A 146 25.72 30.28 27.61
C GLY A 146 24.86 31.29 26.86
N CYS A 147 23.56 31.29 27.14
CA CYS A 147 22.64 32.33 26.67
C CYS A 147 22.14 33.20 27.82
N LYS A 148 21.92 34.49 27.56
CA LYS A 148 21.23 35.34 28.52
C LYS A 148 19.76 34.93 28.57
N PRO A 149 19.13 34.82 29.76
CA PRO A 149 17.71 34.50 29.83
C PRO A 149 16.84 35.59 29.19
N PHE A 150 15.68 35.21 28.69
CA PHE A 150 14.68 36.16 28.14
C PHE A 150 14.39 37.26 29.18
N PRO A 151 14.54 38.55 28.81
CA PRO A 151 14.29 39.65 29.74
C PRO A 151 12.80 39.98 29.80
N VAL A 152 12.03 39.20 30.53
CA VAL A 152 10.66 39.63 30.90
C VAL A 152 10.80 40.45 32.16
N LYS A 153 10.63 41.77 32.08
CA LYS A 153 10.94 42.77 33.12
C LYS A 153 10.26 42.57 34.50
N LYS A 154 9.29 41.65 34.63
CA LYS A 154 8.57 41.35 35.88
C LYS A 154 8.53 39.88 36.27
N LEU A 155 9.06 38.96 35.46
CA LEU A 155 9.08 37.53 35.75
C LEU A 155 10.45 37.01 36.07
N ARG A 156 10.58 36.11 37.08
CA ARG A 156 11.82 35.37 37.31
C ARG A 156 12.25 34.70 36.01
N GLY A 157 13.55 34.75 35.66
CA GLY A 157 14.06 34.35 34.34
C GLY A 157 13.73 32.93 33.91
N TRP A 158 13.34 32.02 34.82
CA TRP A 158 12.86 30.69 34.48
C TRP A 158 11.39 30.69 34.01
N LEU A 159 10.53 31.56 34.57
CA LEU A 159 9.15 31.75 34.13
C LEU A 159 9.10 32.32 32.72
N GLY A 160 9.98 33.28 32.39
CA GLY A 160 10.06 33.79 31.00
C GLY A 160 10.49 32.75 29.99
N SER A 161 11.40 31.84 30.39
CA SER A 161 11.79 30.70 29.53
C SER A 161 10.65 29.69 29.37
N LEU A 162 9.90 29.37 30.40
CA LEU A 162 8.73 28.49 30.31
C LEU A 162 7.63 29.11 29.45
N LEU A 163 7.38 30.41 29.60
CA LEU A 163 6.42 31.11 28.76
C LEU A 163 6.85 31.08 27.27
N GLY A 164 8.13 31.31 26.98
CA GLY A 164 8.68 31.19 25.64
C GLY A 164 8.51 29.78 25.04
N ALA A 165 8.77 28.75 25.84
CA ALA A 165 8.53 27.36 25.43
C ALA A 165 7.04 27.09 25.17
N ALA A 166 6.16 27.55 26.08
CA ALA A 166 4.71 27.36 25.91
C ALA A 166 4.16 28.09 24.67
N VAL A 167 4.56 29.35 24.45
CA VAL A 167 4.16 30.10 23.26
C VAL A 167 4.66 29.40 21.98
N SER A 168 5.92 28.98 21.93
CA SER A 168 6.46 28.26 20.76
C SER A 168 5.74 26.93 20.53
N PHE A 169 5.35 26.22 21.59
CA PHE A 169 4.57 24.99 21.50
C PHE A 169 3.16 25.25 20.95
N VAL A 170 2.47 26.27 21.49
CA VAL A 170 1.14 26.65 20.99
C VAL A 170 1.20 27.05 19.51
N VAL A 171 2.20 27.83 19.11
CA VAL A 171 2.40 28.21 17.70
C VAL A 171 2.63 26.96 16.84
N LEU A 172 3.44 26.01 17.30
CA LEU A 172 3.67 24.74 16.56
C LEU A 172 2.37 23.96 16.40
N VAL A 173 1.60 23.80 17.48
CA VAL A 173 0.30 23.11 17.43
C VAL A 173 -0.68 23.81 16.49
N VAL A 174 -0.81 25.13 16.58
CA VAL A 174 -1.68 25.91 15.68
C VAL A 174 -1.26 25.72 14.23
N LEU A 175 0.03 25.80 13.93
CA LEU A 175 0.52 25.58 12.56
C LEU A 175 0.22 24.16 12.07
N ILE A 176 0.42 23.14 12.90
CA ILE A 176 0.07 21.76 12.54
C ILE A 176 -1.42 21.65 12.23
N LEU A 177 -2.29 22.22 13.07
CA LEU A 177 -3.74 22.13 12.92
C LEU A 177 -4.33 23.04 11.81
N THR A 178 -3.54 23.96 11.24
CA THR A 178 -3.99 24.88 10.20
C THR A 178 -3.21 24.75 8.91
N VAL A 179 -1.95 25.17 8.88
CA VAL A 179 -1.10 25.20 7.67
C VAL A 179 -0.72 23.79 7.22
N TYR A 180 -0.24 22.96 8.16
CA TYR A 180 0.15 21.58 7.82
C TYR A 180 -1.05 20.66 7.62
N ALA A 181 -2.20 20.95 8.21
CA ALA A 181 -3.45 20.21 7.99
C ALA A 181 -4.10 20.47 6.63
N SER A 182 -3.65 21.48 5.89
CA SER A 182 -4.27 21.87 4.62
C SER A 182 -3.92 20.89 3.50
N ASN A 183 -4.88 20.09 3.07
CA ASN A 183 -4.76 19.22 1.90
C ASN A 183 -4.61 20.04 0.61
N ASP A 184 -5.31 21.19 0.49
CA ASP A 184 -5.20 22.07 -0.67
C ASP A 184 -3.77 22.59 -0.84
N LEU A 185 -3.13 23.01 0.26
CA LEU A 185 -1.75 23.46 0.22
C LEU A 185 -0.82 22.29 -0.14
N TYR A 186 -1.02 21.11 0.46
CA TYR A 186 -0.20 19.93 0.20
C TYR A 186 -0.29 19.51 -1.27
N ASN A 187 -1.49 19.42 -1.82
CA ASN A 187 -1.75 19.03 -3.19
C ASN A 187 -1.41 20.13 -4.23
N SER A 188 -1.18 21.38 -3.80
CA SER A 188 -0.78 22.48 -4.70
C SER A 188 0.67 22.38 -5.18
N PHE A 189 1.51 21.61 -4.48
CA PHE A 189 2.90 21.40 -4.86
C PHE A 189 3.00 20.38 -6.00
N ARG A 190 3.83 20.72 -6.99
CA ARG A 190 4.14 19.82 -8.11
C ARG A 190 5.13 18.76 -7.63
N VAL A 191 4.81 17.51 -7.88
CA VAL A 191 5.65 16.33 -7.65
C VAL A 191 5.69 15.49 -8.92
N THR A 192 6.76 14.74 -9.12
CA THR A 192 6.94 13.90 -10.31
C THR A 192 5.90 12.79 -10.38
N ASN A 193 5.64 12.14 -9.23
CA ASN A 193 4.59 11.13 -9.10
C ASN A 193 3.86 11.33 -7.76
N ALA A 194 2.64 11.86 -7.84
CA ALA A 194 1.80 12.11 -6.67
C ALA A 194 1.22 10.82 -6.05
N TYR A 195 1.19 9.73 -6.80
CA TYR A 195 0.67 8.43 -6.35
C TYR A 195 1.73 7.59 -5.65
N TYR A 196 3.02 7.87 -5.88
CA TYR A 196 4.13 7.20 -5.24
C TYR A 196 4.62 8.02 -4.03
N ILE A 197 4.13 7.67 -2.85
CA ILE A 197 4.35 8.44 -1.62
C ILE A 197 5.83 8.62 -1.26
N PRO A 198 6.73 7.64 -1.45
CA PRO A 198 8.16 7.88 -1.29
C PRO A 198 8.69 9.06 -2.13
N SER A 199 8.25 9.19 -3.39
CA SER A 199 8.61 10.32 -4.25
C SER A 199 8.12 11.64 -3.67
N VAL A 200 6.86 11.68 -3.21
CA VAL A 200 6.27 12.86 -2.57
C VAL A 200 7.08 13.30 -1.34
N PHE A 201 7.44 12.37 -0.46
CA PHE A 201 8.25 12.67 0.73
C PHE A 201 9.67 13.13 0.38
N ASN A 202 10.25 12.58 -0.66
CA ASN A 202 11.56 12.98 -1.16
C ASN A 202 11.56 14.37 -1.79
N GLU A 203 10.52 14.72 -2.54
CA GLU A 203 10.44 16.00 -3.26
C GLU A 203 9.92 17.14 -2.40
N LEU A 204 8.91 16.92 -1.56
CA LEU A 204 8.38 17.95 -0.66
C LEU A 204 9.18 18.09 0.65
N GLY A 205 9.98 17.09 0.99
CA GLY A 205 10.82 17.05 2.18
C GLY A 205 10.13 16.36 3.35
N PHE A 206 10.86 15.42 3.96
CA PHE A 206 10.36 14.60 5.07
C PHE A 206 9.78 15.41 6.25
N PRO A 207 10.43 16.51 6.76
CA PRO A 207 9.87 17.27 7.87
C PRO A 207 8.48 17.87 7.58
N TYR A 208 8.26 18.39 6.37
CA TYR A 208 6.97 18.93 5.97
C TYR A 208 5.91 17.84 5.86
N CYS A 209 6.20 16.78 5.10
CA CYS A 209 5.28 15.66 4.93
C CYS A 209 4.94 14.99 6.26
N PHE A 210 5.93 14.78 7.14
CA PHE A 210 5.71 14.21 8.46
C PHE A 210 4.77 15.08 9.32
N CYS A 211 4.94 16.41 9.29
CA CYS A 211 4.04 17.32 10.02
C CYS A 211 2.62 17.31 9.45
N HIS A 212 2.46 17.22 8.14
CA HIS A 212 1.17 17.09 7.47
C HIS A 212 0.39 15.85 7.98
N GLN A 213 1.09 14.74 8.19
CA GLN A 213 0.50 13.47 8.61
C GLN A 213 -0.05 13.45 10.06
N PHE A 214 0.20 14.45 10.89
CA PHE A 214 -0.39 14.52 12.24
C PHE A 214 -1.90 14.75 12.22
N THR A 215 -2.42 15.40 11.19
CA THR A 215 -3.82 15.79 11.08
C THR A 215 -4.58 15.05 10.00
N THR A 216 -3.85 14.29 9.18
CA THR A 216 -4.45 13.50 8.12
C THR A 216 -5.09 12.26 8.72
N TYR A 217 -6.42 12.19 8.63
CA TYR A 217 -7.14 10.97 8.93
C TYR A 217 -6.92 9.97 7.80
N PRO A 218 -6.75 8.68 8.12
CA PRO A 218 -6.52 7.66 7.10
C PRO A 218 -7.73 7.39 6.21
N VAL A 219 -8.91 7.91 6.61
CA VAL A 219 -10.15 7.83 5.83
C VAL A 219 -10.81 9.20 5.84
N ASP A 220 -10.90 9.82 4.68
CA ASP A 220 -11.56 11.11 4.52
C ASP A 220 -13.08 10.94 4.63
N LYS A 221 -13.73 11.86 5.35
CA LYS A 221 -15.18 11.87 5.45
C LYS A 221 -15.79 12.32 4.11
N PRO A 222 -16.55 11.48 3.40
CA PRO A 222 -17.15 11.86 2.14
C PRO A 222 -18.15 13.02 2.29
N GLU A 223 -18.27 13.81 1.24
CA GLU A 223 -19.23 14.90 1.18
C GLU A 223 -20.67 14.38 1.38
N GLY A 224 -21.48 15.14 2.09
CA GLY A 224 -22.87 14.78 2.35
C GLY A 224 -23.10 13.58 3.28
N PHE A 225 -22.06 12.95 3.83
CA PHE A 225 -22.19 11.75 4.67
C PHE A 225 -23.13 11.99 5.87
N ARG A 226 -24.15 11.14 5.96
CA ARG A 226 -25.05 11.01 7.10
C ARG A 226 -25.05 9.57 7.58
N ARG A 227 -24.75 9.38 8.86
CA ARG A 227 -24.65 8.05 9.45
C ARG A 227 -25.96 7.26 9.30
N GLY A 228 -27.11 7.89 9.57
CA GLY A 228 -28.41 7.23 9.51
C GLY A 228 -28.79 6.74 8.10
N ASP A 229 -28.39 7.47 7.03
CA ASP A 229 -28.62 7.02 5.67
C ASP A 229 -27.81 5.73 5.38
N ALA A 230 -26.55 5.71 5.81
CA ALA A 230 -25.67 4.56 5.61
C ALA A 230 -26.08 3.34 6.46
N GLU A 231 -26.60 3.55 7.68
CA GLU A 231 -27.23 2.50 8.50
C GLU A 231 -28.42 1.89 7.78
N ASN A 232 -29.31 2.73 7.23
CA ASN A 232 -30.47 2.24 6.50
C ASN A 232 -30.10 1.44 5.24
N TRP A 233 -29.01 1.79 4.55
CA TRP A 233 -28.54 1.01 3.39
C TRP A 233 -27.98 -0.33 3.82
N ASP A 234 -27.28 -0.37 4.95
CA ASP A 234 -26.61 -1.57 5.47
C ASP A 234 -27.62 -2.57 6.06
N ASP A 235 -28.71 -2.05 6.65
CA ASP A 235 -29.81 -2.83 7.25
C ASP A 235 -30.91 -3.20 6.23
N ALA A 236 -30.75 -2.86 4.95
CA ALA A 236 -31.75 -3.16 3.94
C ALA A 236 -31.90 -4.68 3.75
N GLU A 237 -33.14 -5.17 3.75
CA GLU A 237 -33.43 -6.55 3.42
C GLU A 237 -33.06 -6.85 1.96
N THR A 238 -32.52 -8.02 1.71
CA THR A 238 -32.13 -8.51 0.39
C THR A 238 -32.92 -9.79 0.09
N ASP A 239 -33.10 -10.08 -1.19
CA ASP A 239 -33.72 -11.31 -1.66
C ASP A 239 -32.65 -12.43 -1.73
N SER A 240 -31.97 -12.68 -0.58
CA SER A 240 -30.94 -13.72 -0.49
C SER A 240 -31.46 -15.08 -0.97
N THR A 241 -30.73 -15.68 -1.87
CA THR A 241 -30.97 -17.04 -2.34
C THR A 241 -29.94 -17.97 -1.69
N SER A 242 -30.26 -19.24 -1.54
CA SER A 242 -29.28 -20.20 -1.04
C SER A 242 -28.07 -20.26 -1.97
N GLY A 243 -26.88 -19.99 -1.44
CA GLY A 243 -25.63 -20.12 -2.17
C GLY A 243 -25.44 -21.51 -2.79
N LYS A 244 -24.77 -21.58 -3.92
CA LYS A 244 -24.45 -22.86 -4.58
C LYS A 244 -23.34 -23.56 -3.81
N PRO A 245 -23.41 -24.88 -3.59
CA PRO A 245 -22.44 -25.63 -2.81
C PRO A 245 -21.16 -25.91 -3.62
N VAL A 246 -20.41 -24.87 -3.94
CA VAL A 246 -19.12 -24.95 -4.65
C VAL A 246 -17.99 -24.47 -3.77
N ASN A 247 -16.86 -25.16 -3.80
CA ASN A 247 -15.63 -24.67 -3.16
C ASN A 247 -15.05 -23.52 -3.98
N VAL A 248 -14.56 -22.50 -3.31
CA VAL A 248 -13.96 -21.33 -3.96
C VAL A 248 -12.52 -21.16 -3.51
N ILE A 249 -11.59 -21.26 -4.46
CA ILE A 249 -10.16 -21.08 -4.25
C ILE A 249 -9.73 -19.82 -4.99
N MET A 250 -9.31 -18.81 -4.26
CA MET A 250 -8.82 -17.55 -4.83
C MET A 250 -7.32 -17.43 -4.60
N VAL A 251 -6.57 -17.20 -5.65
CA VAL A 251 -5.12 -16.98 -5.62
C VAL A 251 -4.82 -15.59 -6.19
N MET A 252 -4.32 -14.72 -5.37
CA MET A 252 -3.74 -13.44 -5.78
C MET A 252 -2.23 -13.61 -5.91
N ASN A 253 -1.71 -13.58 -7.12
CA ASN A 253 -0.30 -13.85 -7.37
C ASN A 253 0.51 -12.56 -7.52
N GLU A 254 1.65 -12.53 -6.83
CA GLU A 254 2.59 -11.40 -6.76
C GLU A 254 3.09 -10.98 -8.15
N ALA A 255 2.78 -9.76 -8.54
CA ALA A 255 3.16 -9.13 -9.79
C ALA A 255 2.79 -9.95 -11.05
N PHE A 256 1.74 -10.78 -10.98
CA PHE A 256 1.27 -11.54 -12.13
C PHE A 256 0.66 -10.59 -13.16
N SER A 257 1.28 -10.51 -14.33
CA SER A 257 0.79 -9.69 -15.45
C SER A 257 1.12 -10.32 -16.78
N ASP A 258 0.26 -10.08 -17.76
CA ASP A 258 0.51 -10.53 -19.14
C ASP A 258 1.38 -9.52 -19.89
N ILE A 259 2.69 -9.80 -19.92
CA ILE A 259 3.63 -8.97 -20.67
C ILE A 259 3.63 -9.30 -22.17
N THR A 260 2.98 -10.38 -22.59
CA THR A 260 2.94 -10.81 -24.00
C THR A 260 2.01 -9.95 -24.84
N ASP A 261 1.12 -9.20 -24.23
CA ASP A 261 0.23 -8.23 -24.90
C ASP A 261 0.98 -7.06 -25.55
N SER A 262 2.22 -6.79 -25.12
CA SER A 262 3.02 -5.75 -25.74
C SER A 262 3.56 -6.20 -27.11
N PRO A 263 3.45 -5.38 -28.15
CA PRO A 263 4.04 -5.66 -29.47
C PRO A 263 5.57 -5.70 -29.45
N ALA A 264 6.20 -5.29 -28.35
CA ALA A 264 7.63 -5.39 -28.14
C ALA A 264 8.12 -6.81 -27.87
N PHE A 265 7.22 -7.75 -27.50
CA PHE A 265 7.54 -9.15 -27.31
C PHE A 265 7.19 -9.99 -28.54
N ALA A 266 7.96 -11.05 -28.75
CA ALA A 266 7.81 -11.97 -29.88
C ALA A 266 7.71 -13.42 -29.40
N PHE A 267 6.93 -13.68 -28.36
CA PHE A 267 6.72 -15.01 -27.82
C PHE A 267 6.01 -15.93 -28.85
N THR A 268 6.40 -17.19 -28.83
CA THR A 268 5.75 -18.26 -29.58
C THR A 268 5.08 -19.22 -28.60
N ALA A 269 4.19 -20.07 -29.07
CA ALA A 269 3.55 -21.08 -28.23
C ALA A 269 4.54 -22.00 -27.48
N GLU A 270 5.79 -22.13 -27.97
CA GLU A 270 6.82 -22.99 -27.37
C GLU A 270 7.55 -22.29 -26.21
N ASN A 271 7.62 -20.96 -26.20
CA ASN A 271 8.34 -20.17 -25.19
C ASN A 271 7.44 -19.17 -24.46
N ASP A 272 6.14 -19.31 -24.61
CA ASP A 272 5.12 -18.51 -23.92
C ASP A 272 5.27 -18.64 -22.39
N PRO A 273 5.52 -17.54 -21.67
CA PRO A 273 5.64 -17.58 -20.22
C PRO A 273 4.31 -17.74 -19.50
N LEU A 274 3.18 -17.62 -20.20
CA LEU A 274 1.81 -17.63 -19.68
C LEU A 274 0.95 -18.68 -20.40
N ALA A 275 1.56 -19.79 -20.81
CA ALA A 275 0.90 -20.80 -21.64
C ALA A 275 -0.35 -21.40 -20.99
N ASN A 276 -0.39 -21.59 -19.66
CA ASN A 276 -1.56 -22.09 -18.95
C ASN A 276 -2.65 -21.04 -18.87
N PHE A 277 -2.29 -19.78 -18.61
CA PHE A 277 -3.24 -18.67 -18.58
C PHE A 277 -3.90 -18.48 -19.95
N HIS A 278 -3.12 -18.45 -21.04
CA HIS A 278 -3.64 -18.33 -22.40
C HIS A 278 -4.51 -19.54 -22.81
N ALA A 279 -4.15 -20.74 -22.35
CA ALA A 279 -4.99 -21.91 -22.56
C ALA A 279 -6.35 -21.78 -21.83
N LEU A 280 -6.36 -21.22 -20.61
CA LEU A 280 -7.59 -20.98 -19.87
C LEU A 280 -8.44 -19.85 -20.46
N GLN A 281 -7.84 -18.83 -21.07
CA GLN A 281 -8.60 -17.80 -21.79
C GLN A 281 -9.46 -18.40 -22.94
N ALA A 282 -9.03 -19.52 -23.50
CA ALA A 282 -9.74 -20.23 -24.55
C ALA A 282 -10.63 -21.38 -24.04
N ASP A 283 -10.64 -21.64 -22.71
CA ASP A 283 -11.42 -22.72 -22.09
C ASP A 283 -12.88 -22.29 -21.92
N PRO A 284 -13.88 -23.07 -22.38
CA PRO A 284 -15.30 -22.73 -22.23
C PRO A 284 -15.76 -22.72 -20.75
N HIS A 285 -15.02 -23.33 -19.85
CA HIS A 285 -15.29 -23.31 -18.41
C HIS A 285 -14.54 -22.17 -17.69
N ALA A 286 -14.06 -21.18 -18.43
CA ALA A 286 -13.36 -20.02 -17.87
C ALA A 286 -13.96 -18.70 -18.34
N VAL A 287 -13.85 -17.70 -17.47
CA VAL A 287 -14.05 -16.28 -17.78
C VAL A 287 -12.77 -15.55 -17.43
N SER A 288 -12.27 -14.73 -18.33
CA SER A 288 -11.03 -13.97 -18.11
C SER A 288 -11.18 -12.52 -18.54
N GLY A 289 -10.28 -11.68 -18.05
CA GLY A 289 -10.21 -10.26 -18.36
C GLY A 289 -9.13 -9.59 -17.53
N HIS A 290 -9.30 -8.29 -17.27
CA HIS A 290 -8.37 -7.49 -16.48
C HIS A 290 -9.03 -6.95 -15.21
N VAL A 291 -8.35 -7.12 -14.09
CA VAL A 291 -8.72 -6.46 -12.84
C VAL A 291 -7.92 -5.16 -12.69
N VAL A 292 -8.64 -4.05 -12.47
CA VAL A 292 -8.03 -2.74 -12.24
C VAL A 292 -7.79 -2.58 -10.74
N VAL A 293 -6.52 -2.65 -10.37
CA VAL A 293 -6.03 -2.67 -8.99
C VAL A 293 -5.68 -1.27 -8.48
N PRO A 294 -5.65 -1.05 -7.15
CA PRO A 294 -5.42 0.30 -6.60
C PRO A 294 -3.97 0.78 -6.67
N GLY A 295 -3.00 -0.12 -6.94
CA GLY A 295 -1.57 0.17 -6.89
C GLY A 295 -0.83 -0.13 -8.18
N PHE A 296 0.29 0.58 -8.41
CA PHE A 296 1.27 0.31 -9.47
C PHE A 296 2.59 -0.12 -8.85
N ALA A 297 3.14 -1.24 -9.29
CA ALA A 297 4.44 -1.77 -8.87
C ALA A 297 4.57 -1.92 -7.33
N GLY A 298 3.48 -2.24 -6.67
CA GLY A 298 3.41 -2.47 -5.23
C GLY A 298 2.06 -2.16 -4.64
N GLY A 299 1.86 -2.51 -3.37
CA GLY A 299 0.62 -2.28 -2.67
C GLY A 299 -0.29 -3.51 -2.60
N THR A 300 0.27 -4.71 -2.64
CA THR A 300 -0.43 -6.02 -2.54
C THR A 300 -1.60 -6.01 -1.55
N ALA A 301 -1.36 -5.51 -0.33
CA ALA A 301 -2.39 -5.43 0.72
C ALA A 301 -3.58 -4.51 0.38
N ASN A 302 -3.42 -3.60 -0.56
CA ASN A 302 -4.50 -2.74 -1.03
C ASN A 302 -5.43 -3.51 -1.98
N THR A 303 -4.85 -4.33 -2.85
CA THR A 303 -5.61 -5.21 -3.73
C THR A 303 -6.34 -6.29 -2.94
N GLU A 304 -5.69 -6.90 -1.91
CA GLU A 304 -6.37 -7.78 -0.95
C GLU A 304 -7.60 -7.10 -0.32
N PHE A 305 -7.43 -5.88 0.17
CA PHE A 305 -8.50 -5.12 0.79
C PHE A 305 -9.66 -4.85 -0.19
N ASP A 306 -9.34 -4.35 -1.38
CA ASP A 306 -10.35 -4.02 -2.39
C ASP A 306 -11.16 -5.25 -2.79
N VAL A 307 -10.50 -6.37 -3.11
CA VAL A 307 -11.15 -7.62 -3.53
C VAL A 307 -11.99 -8.23 -2.41
N LEU A 308 -11.42 -8.31 -1.20
CA LEU A 308 -12.06 -9.04 -0.08
C LEU A 308 -13.21 -8.27 0.56
N THR A 309 -13.21 -6.94 0.49
CA THR A 309 -14.21 -6.10 1.17
C THR A 309 -15.17 -5.37 0.23
N GLY A 310 -14.81 -5.24 -1.05
CA GLY A 310 -15.55 -4.41 -1.99
C GLY A 310 -15.40 -2.90 -1.75
N MET A 311 -14.60 -2.48 -0.76
CA MET A 311 -14.27 -1.08 -0.55
C MET A 311 -13.10 -0.68 -1.45
N GLN A 312 -12.90 0.62 -1.63
CA GLN A 312 -11.85 1.11 -2.54
C GLN A 312 -10.75 1.82 -1.76
N THR A 313 -9.53 1.30 -1.83
CA THR A 313 -8.33 1.92 -1.24
C THR A 313 -8.16 3.36 -1.73
N ASN A 314 -8.35 3.59 -3.03
CA ASN A 314 -8.20 4.91 -3.65
C ASN A 314 -9.22 5.95 -3.16
N ALA A 315 -10.32 5.53 -2.53
CA ALA A 315 -11.32 6.41 -1.94
C ALA A 315 -11.05 6.73 -0.46
N LEU A 316 -10.06 6.09 0.19
CA LEU A 316 -9.82 6.27 1.61
C LEU A 316 -9.27 7.66 1.91
N SER A 317 -8.02 7.91 1.63
CA SER A 317 -7.37 9.21 1.77
C SER A 317 -6.19 9.31 0.81
N ALA A 318 -5.89 10.52 0.34
CA ALA A 318 -4.73 10.78 -0.51
C ALA A 318 -3.38 10.39 0.14
N THR A 319 -3.37 10.14 1.44
CA THR A 319 -2.16 9.83 2.22
C THR A 319 -2.16 8.41 2.79
N THR A 320 -3.16 7.60 2.46
CA THR A 320 -3.21 6.20 2.90
C THR A 320 -2.37 5.36 1.96
N THR A 321 -1.25 4.84 2.47
CA THR A 321 -0.35 3.93 1.72
C THR A 321 -0.81 2.48 1.77
N SER A 322 -1.57 2.12 2.81
CA SER A 322 -2.11 0.78 2.97
C SER A 322 -3.48 0.84 3.64
N ALA A 323 -4.47 0.31 2.97
CA ALA A 323 -5.83 0.18 3.48
C ALA A 323 -5.87 -0.64 4.77
N MET A 324 -5.10 -1.71 4.87
CA MET A 324 -5.05 -2.57 6.05
C MET A 324 -4.62 -1.84 7.32
N ARG A 325 -3.88 -0.73 7.21
CA ARG A 325 -3.47 0.08 8.37
C ARG A 325 -4.57 0.93 8.96
N VAL A 326 -5.68 1.12 8.25
CA VAL A 326 -6.84 1.86 8.77
C VAL A 326 -7.84 0.95 9.45
N ILE A 327 -7.74 -0.36 9.23
CA ILE A 327 -8.61 -1.38 9.81
C ILE A 327 -8.22 -1.58 11.27
N ASN A 328 -9.22 -1.53 12.16
CA ASN A 328 -9.05 -1.75 13.60
C ASN A 328 -10.29 -2.41 14.24
N ARG A 329 -11.14 -3.02 13.42
CA ARG A 329 -12.40 -3.65 13.81
C ARG A 329 -12.84 -4.67 12.77
N ASN A 330 -13.80 -5.50 13.14
CA ASN A 330 -14.46 -6.41 12.21
C ASN A 330 -15.06 -5.65 11.04
N LEU A 331 -14.88 -6.17 9.83
CA LEU A 331 -15.42 -5.63 8.58
C LEU A 331 -16.17 -6.69 7.80
N ASP A 332 -17.13 -6.25 7.00
CA ASP A 332 -17.72 -7.10 5.96
C ASP A 332 -16.64 -7.52 4.97
N SER A 333 -16.67 -8.79 4.60
CA SER A 333 -15.72 -9.39 3.68
C SER A 333 -16.28 -10.68 3.08
N LEU A 334 -15.62 -11.19 2.05
CA LEU A 334 -15.94 -12.49 1.49
C LEU A 334 -15.88 -13.61 2.55
N PHE A 335 -14.89 -13.59 3.44
CA PHE A 335 -14.78 -14.58 4.52
C PHE A 335 -16.05 -14.65 5.36
N ARG A 336 -16.64 -13.51 5.70
CA ARG A 336 -17.86 -13.49 6.53
C ARG A 336 -19.07 -14.03 5.79
N VAL A 337 -19.23 -13.70 4.51
CA VAL A 337 -20.33 -14.23 3.69
C VAL A 337 -20.24 -15.77 3.64
N PHE A 338 -19.06 -16.32 3.37
CA PHE A 338 -18.88 -17.77 3.33
C PHE A 338 -19.01 -18.43 4.71
N ASN A 339 -18.58 -17.75 5.80
CA ASN A 339 -18.79 -18.25 7.16
C ASN A 339 -20.27 -18.37 7.52
N GLU A 340 -21.10 -17.39 7.10
CA GLU A 340 -22.55 -17.41 7.34
C GLU A 340 -23.22 -18.58 6.64
N ASP A 341 -22.68 -19.04 5.51
CA ASP A 341 -23.09 -20.24 4.79
C ASP A 341 -22.47 -21.55 5.34
N GLY A 342 -21.70 -21.47 6.43
CA GLY A 342 -21.10 -22.62 7.08
C GLY A 342 -19.86 -23.20 6.39
N TYR A 343 -19.18 -22.41 5.58
CA TYR A 343 -17.91 -22.80 4.98
C TYR A 343 -16.78 -22.74 5.99
N ARG A 344 -15.80 -23.64 5.85
CA ARG A 344 -14.46 -23.43 6.40
C ARG A 344 -13.78 -22.33 5.57
N THR A 345 -13.16 -21.36 6.25
CA THR A 345 -12.50 -20.24 5.58
C THR A 345 -11.05 -20.12 6.00
N SER A 346 -10.12 -20.02 5.03
CA SER A 346 -8.69 -19.99 5.30
C SER A 346 -7.95 -18.97 4.43
N PHE A 347 -6.87 -18.42 5.00
CA PHE A 347 -5.95 -17.50 4.34
C PHE A 347 -4.50 -17.92 4.51
N PHE A 348 -3.75 -18.02 3.40
CA PHE A 348 -2.33 -18.36 3.41
C PHE A 348 -1.49 -17.27 2.75
N HIS A 349 -0.37 -16.93 3.39
CA HIS A 349 0.61 -15.98 2.86
C HIS A 349 2.02 -16.32 3.34
N PRO A 350 2.99 -16.59 2.44
CA PRO A 350 4.35 -16.97 2.80
C PRO A 350 5.23 -15.78 3.21
N GLY A 351 4.63 -14.73 3.73
CA GLY A 351 5.27 -13.58 4.35
C GLY A 351 5.00 -13.53 5.85
N ASN A 352 5.53 -12.48 6.50
CA ASN A 352 5.34 -12.31 7.94
C ASN A 352 3.92 -11.82 8.28
N ASP A 353 3.35 -12.37 9.32
CA ASP A 353 2.04 -12.06 9.88
C ASP A 353 1.86 -10.58 10.28
N TRP A 354 2.92 -9.99 10.83
CA TRP A 354 2.95 -8.59 11.28
C TRP A 354 3.04 -7.59 10.10
N PHE A 355 3.47 -8.03 8.90
CA PHE A 355 3.58 -7.16 7.75
C PHE A 355 2.19 -6.73 7.27
N TYR A 356 1.93 -5.42 7.15
CA TYR A 356 0.61 -4.83 6.96
C TYR A 356 -0.40 -5.14 8.08
N ASN A 357 0.05 -5.69 9.23
CA ASN A 357 -0.83 -6.12 10.32
C ASN A 357 -1.80 -7.24 9.89
N ARG A 358 -1.39 -8.11 8.93
CA ARG A 358 -2.25 -9.13 8.33
C ARG A 358 -2.90 -10.06 9.34
N GLU A 359 -2.18 -10.52 10.36
CA GLU A 359 -2.72 -11.37 11.42
C GLU A 359 -4.02 -10.81 12.01
N ASN A 360 -4.00 -9.52 12.40
CA ASN A 360 -5.18 -8.89 12.96
C ASN A 360 -6.23 -8.59 11.90
N VAL A 361 -5.82 -8.15 10.71
CA VAL A 361 -6.73 -7.75 9.63
C VAL A 361 -7.54 -8.95 9.13
N TYR A 362 -6.91 -10.10 8.89
CA TYR A 362 -7.63 -11.30 8.43
C TYR A 362 -8.56 -11.85 9.50
N ARG A 363 -8.19 -11.75 10.78
CA ARG A 363 -9.12 -12.03 11.87
C ARG A 363 -10.32 -11.07 11.85
N TRP A 364 -10.13 -9.80 11.59
CA TRP A 364 -11.22 -8.82 11.45
C TRP A 364 -12.04 -9.04 10.18
N PHE A 365 -11.45 -9.57 9.14
CA PHE A 365 -12.19 -10.04 7.95
C PHE A 365 -13.01 -11.31 8.23
N GLY A 366 -12.69 -12.04 9.28
CA GLY A 366 -13.40 -13.24 9.67
C GLY A 366 -12.79 -14.53 9.15
N ALA A 367 -11.55 -14.53 8.63
CA ALA A 367 -10.85 -15.77 8.31
C ALA A 367 -10.74 -16.65 9.56
N GLN A 368 -11.20 -17.90 9.46
CA GLN A 368 -11.19 -18.86 10.58
C GLN A 368 -9.79 -19.42 10.78
N GLU A 369 -9.06 -19.60 9.70
CA GLU A 369 -7.69 -20.11 9.71
C GLU A 369 -6.76 -19.19 8.92
N THR A 370 -5.57 -18.95 9.45
CA THR A 370 -4.52 -18.19 8.78
C THR A 370 -3.19 -18.90 8.91
N MET A 371 -2.41 -18.96 7.82
CA MET A 371 -1.07 -19.53 7.81
C MET A 371 -0.07 -18.53 7.23
N PHE A 372 0.96 -18.20 8.01
CA PHE A 372 2.05 -17.33 7.61
C PHE A 372 3.38 -18.09 7.62
N ILE A 373 4.45 -17.45 7.17
CA ILE A 373 5.77 -18.10 6.98
C ILE A 373 6.30 -18.82 8.23
N ASP A 374 6.05 -18.31 9.41
CA ASP A 374 6.49 -18.91 10.69
C ASP A 374 5.72 -20.19 11.08
N GLN A 375 4.58 -20.44 10.44
CA GLN A 375 3.76 -21.64 10.62
C GLN A 375 3.97 -22.67 9.50
N MET A 376 4.69 -22.31 8.43
CA MET A 376 4.96 -23.18 7.30
C MET A 376 6.10 -24.16 7.61
N GLU A 377 5.87 -25.44 7.35
CA GLU A 377 6.85 -26.51 7.59
C GLU A 377 7.73 -26.71 6.36
N ASP A 378 9.05 -26.65 6.52
CA ASP A 378 10.06 -26.86 5.47
C ASP A 378 9.78 -26.10 4.14
N PRO A 379 9.57 -24.77 4.16
CA PRO A 379 9.22 -24.03 2.98
C PRO A 379 10.31 -24.07 1.90
N GLU A 380 9.91 -24.31 0.65
CA GLU A 380 10.81 -24.31 -0.51
C GLU A 380 11.07 -22.87 -0.95
N TYR A 381 12.34 -22.50 -1.15
CA TYR A 381 12.74 -21.15 -1.54
C TYR A 381 13.35 -21.11 -2.94
N LYS A 382 13.03 -20.03 -3.70
CA LYS A 382 13.77 -19.62 -4.91
C LYS A 382 14.33 -18.22 -4.68
N GLY A 383 15.63 -18.14 -4.44
CA GLY A 383 16.26 -16.94 -3.92
C GLY A 383 15.83 -16.62 -2.48
N THR A 384 15.25 -15.45 -2.27
CA THR A 384 14.80 -14.98 -0.93
C THR A 384 13.39 -15.42 -0.58
N TRP A 385 12.57 -15.74 -1.59
CA TRP A 385 11.14 -15.92 -1.42
C TRP A 385 10.71 -17.38 -1.50
N VAL A 386 9.67 -17.72 -0.74
CA VAL A 386 9.01 -19.04 -0.82
C VAL A 386 8.40 -19.22 -2.20
N THR A 387 8.53 -20.43 -2.75
CA THR A 387 8.07 -20.73 -4.12
C THR A 387 6.54 -20.84 -4.19
N ASP A 388 5.98 -20.43 -5.34
CA ASP A 388 4.57 -20.67 -5.67
C ASP A 388 4.27 -22.17 -5.70
N LYS A 389 5.22 -22.98 -6.15
CA LYS A 389 5.15 -24.46 -6.12
C LYS A 389 4.91 -25.01 -4.72
N TYR A 390 5.53 -24.46 -3.68
CA TYR A 390 5.32 -24.89 -2.31
C TYR A 390 3.88 -24.62 -1.85
N LEU A 391 3.31 -23.47 -2.23
CA LEU A 391 1.94 -23.11 -1.89
C LEU A 391 0.90 -24.02 -2.55
N ILE A 392 1.18 -24.59 -3.73
CA ILE A 392 0.30 -25.57 -4.36
C ILE A 392 -0.01 -26.72 -3.38
N GLY A 393 1.04 -27.26 -2.74
CA GLY A 393 0.88 -28.36 -1.78
C GLY A 393 0.05 -27.96 -0.56
N LEU A 394 0.25 -26.75 -0.04
CA LEU A 394 -0.54 -26.25 1.09
C LEU A 394 -2.03 -26.08 0.74
N ILE A 395 -2.33 -25.50 -0.43
CA ILE A 395 -3.71 -25.31 -0.90
C ILE A 395 -4.39 -26.68 -1.11
N GLN A 396 -3.68 -27.64 -1.68
CA GLN A 396 -4.19 -29.00 -1.88
C GLN A 396 -4.48 -29.69 -0.55
N ASN A 397 -3.58 -29.59 0.43
CA ASN A 397 -3.77 -30.16 1.75
C ASN A 397 -4.96 -29.55 2.48
N GLU A 398 -5.09 -28.22 2.47
CA GLU A 398 -6.23 -27.51 3.06
C GLU A 398 -7.55 -27.96 2.43
N PHE A 399 -7.59 -28.12 1.11
CA PHE A 399 -8.75 -28.63 0.40
C PHE A 399 -9.09 -30.08 0.84
N GLU A 400 -8.10 -30.99 0.88
CA GLU A 400 -8.32 -32.39 1.29
C GLU A 400 -8.81 -32.50 2.73
N GLU A 401 -8.24 -31.73 3.65
CA GLU A 401 -8.65 -31.70 5.05
C GLU A 401 -10.08 -31.20 5.21
N THR A 402 -10.45 -30.15 4.48
CA THR A 402 -11.81 -29.61 4.48
C THR A 402 -12.81 -30.63 3.90
N MET A 403 -12.48 -31.26 2.77
CA MET A 403 -13.35 -32.28 2.18
C MET A 403 -13.50 -33.50 3.11
N ALA A 404 -12.45 -33.91 3.82
CA ALA A 404 -12.50 -34.99 4.80
C ALA A 404 -13.38 -34.66 6.01
N SER A 405 -13.53 -33.39 6.38
CA SER A 405 -14.46 -32.94 7.43
C SER A 405 -15.92 -32.88 6.97
N GLY A 406 -16.15 -32.92 5.64
CA GLY A 406 -17.48 -32.79 5.03
C GLY A 406 -17.98 -31.35 4.94
N GLU A 407 -17.07 -30.41 5.05
CA GLU A 407 -17.34 -28.97 4.91
C GLU A 407 -17.04 -28.50 3.48
N SER A 408 -17.51 -27.31 3.12
CA SER A 408 -17.10 -26.60 1.90
C SER A 408 -16.01 -25.59 2.24
N LEU A 409 -15.15 -25.27 1.28
CA LEU A 409 -13.99 -24.39 1.47
C LEU A 409 -14.13 -23.06 0.71
N PHE A 410 -13.90 -21.95 1.42
CA PHE A 410 -13.46 -20.69 0.84
C PHE A 410 -12.01 -20.42 1.23
N HIS A 411 -11.12 -20.45 0.26
CA HIS A 411 -9.69 -20.24 0.47
C HIS A 411 -9.17 -19.02 -0.30
N PHE A 412 -8.36 -18.20 0.36
CA PHE A 412 -7.64 -17.10 -0.27
C PHE A 412 -6.14 -17.23 0.00
N THR A 413 -5.32 -17.17 -1.06
CA THR A 413 -3.86 -17.15 -0.96
C THR A 413 -3.29 -15.91 -1.62
N THR A 414 -2.35 -15.25 -0.95
CA THR A 414 -1.50 -14.22 -1.55
C THR A 414 -0.09 -14.75 -1.66
N THR A 415 0.48 -14.84 -2.88
CA THR A 415 1.84 -15.33 -3.09
C THR A 415 2.90 -14.25 -2.85
N ILE A 416 4.19 -14.55 -3.02
CA ILE A 416 5.30 -13.60 -2.83
C ILE A 416 6.50 -13.86 -3.75
N GLN A 417 6.56 -15.00 -4.44
CA GLN A 417 7.78 -15.44 -5.11
C GLN A 417 8.31 -14.42 -6.12
N ASN A 418 7.41 -13.82 -6.91
CA ASN A 418 7.81 -12.87 -7.94
C ASN A 418 7.99 -11.44 -7.44
N HIS A 419 8.08 -11.22 -6.11
CA HIS A 419 8.33 -9.90 -5.53
C HIS A 419 9.66 -9.30 -6.02
N MET A 420 9.66 -7.98 -6.29
CA MET A 420 10.87 -7.24 -6.69
C MET A 420 12.01 -7.38 -5.65
N SER A 421 13.28 -7.12 -6.00
CA SER A 421 13.75 -6.48 -7.23
C SER A 421 14.18 -7.52 -8.28
N TYR A 422 14.04 -7.16 -9.57
CA TYR A 422 14.39 -8.05 -10.69
C TYR A 422 15.84 -7.85 -11.12
N THR A 423 16.77 -8.26 -10.25
CA THR A 423 18.22 -8.20 -10.52
C THR A 423 18.76 -9.55 -10.95
N ALA A 424 19.87 -9.59 -11.66
CA ALA A 424 20.53 -10.83 -12.08
C ALA A 424 20.91 -11.76 -10.91
N ALA A 425 20.97 -11.25 -9.69
CA ALA A 425 21.27 -12.02 -8.48
C ALA A 425 20.03 -12.51 -7.72
N LYS A 426 18.80 -12.23 -8.20
CA LYS A 426 17.54 -12.54 -7.48
C LYS A 426 17.46 -13.99 -7.00
N TYR A 427 17.88 -14.94 -7.85
CA TYR A 427 17.82 -16.39 -7.55
C TYR A 427 19.21 -16.98 -7.25
N GLY A 428 20.19 -16.15 -6.94
CA GLY A 428 21.56 -16.51 -6.62
C GLY A 428 22.56 -16.17 -7.72
N GLU A 429 23.85 -16.09 -7.35
CA GLU A 429 24.90 -15.79 -8.31
C GLU A 429 25.01 -16.89 -9.38
N GLY A 430 25.04 -16.48 -10.65
CA GLY A 430 25.19 -17.40 -11.80
C GLY A 430 23.89 -18.13 -12.20
N TYR A 431 22.73 -17.76 -11.65
CA TYR A 431 21.46 -18.28 -12.14
C TYR A 431 21.27 -17.93 -13.62
N ASN A 432 20.94 -18.93 -14.44
CA ASN A 432 20.79 -18.73 -15.88
C ASN A 432 19.32 -18.44 -16.23
N PHE A 433 18.98 -17.18 -16.27
CA PHE A 433 17.64 -16.75 -16.70
C PHE A 433 17.42 -17.03 -18.20
N PRO A 434 16.20 -17.44 -18.58
CA PRO A 434 15.86 -17.61 -20.00
C PRO A 434 15.98 -16.27 -20.74
N THR A 435 16.20 -16.35 -22.03
CA THR A 435 16.13 -15.17 -22.91
C THR A 435 14.68 -14.76 -23.07
N VAL A 436 14.46 -13.46 -23.24
CA VAL A 436 13.17 -12.87 -23.60
C VAL A 436 13.24 -12.48 -25.06
N ASP A 437 12.31 -12.98 -25.86
CA ASP A 437 12.25 -12.66 -27.28
C ASP A 437 11.62 -11.28 -27.47
N LEU A 438 12.44 -10.30 -27.84
CA LEU A 438 12.03 -8.92 -28.04
C LEU A 438 12.08 -8.56 -29.54
N SER A 439 10.98 -8.00 -30.04
CA SER A 439 10.91 -7.41 -31.38
C SER A 439 11.54 -6.01 -31.46
N THR A 440 11.65 -5.33 -30.30
CA THR A 440 12.23 -4.00 -30.17
C THR A 440 13.39 -4.05 -29.15
N PRO A 441 14.58 -3.56 -29.49
CA PRO A 441 15.69 -3.51 -28.53
C PRO A 441 15.39 -2.61 -27.34
N VAL A 442 15.71 -3.08 -26.13
CA VAL A 442 15.66 -2.33 -24.89
C VAL A 442 17.06 -2.16 -24.30
N SER A 443 17.22 -1.33 -23.29
CA SER A 443 18.49 -1.17 -22.57
C SER A 443 18.85 -2.43 -21.77
N GLU A 444 20.12 -2.69 -21.52
CA GLU A 444 20.65 -3.90 -20.86
C GLU A 444 20.04 -4.12 -19.46
N ASP A 445 19.81 -3.05 -18.70
CA ASP A 445 19.18 -3.13 -17.40
C ASP A 445 17.70 -3.50 -17.48
N VAL A 446 16.96 -2.97 -18.47
CA VAL A 446 15.56 -3.35 -18.73
C VAL A 446 15.48 -4.79 -19.21
N GLU A 447 16.36 -5.22 -20.15
CA GLU A 447 16.41 -6.62 -20.60
C GLU A 447 16.68 -7.57 -19.42
N THR A 448 17.59 -7.20 -18.52
CA THR A 448 17.86 -7.98 -17.31
C THR A 448 16.62 -8.09 -16.42
N MET A 449 15.94 -6.98 -16.15
CA MET A 449 14.69 -6.98 -15.36
C MET A 449 13.62 -7.86 -16.00
N LEU A 450 13.43 -7.77 -17.31
CA LEU A 450 12.47 -8.58 -18.04
C LEU A 450 12.77 -10.08 -17.97
N ARG A 451 14.03 -10.48 -18.16
CA ARG A 451 14.44 -11.89 -18.05
C ARG A 451 14.16 -12.45 -16.66
N VAL A 452 14.50 -11.69 -15.62
CA VAL A 452 14.27 -12.11 -14.22
C VAL A 452 12.79 -12.16 -13.90
N TYR A 453 12.03 -11.15 -14.33
CA TYR A 453 10.58 -11.09 -14.14
C TYR A 453 9.86 -12.24 -14.87
N THR A 454 10.20 -12.49 -16.13
CA THR A 454 9.59 -13.56 -16.94
C THR A 454 9.81 -14.94 -16.33
N GLU A 455 10.96 -15.18 -15.71
CA GLU A 455 11.20 -16.44 -14.97
C GLU A 455 10.20 -16.61 -13.81
N GLY A 456 9.93 -15.54 -13.06
CA GLY A 456 8.98 -15.59 -11.95
C GLY A 456 7.52 -15.72 -12.43
N VAL A 457 7.19 -15.10 -13.55
CA VAL A 457 5.82 -15.21 -14.09
C VAL A 457 5.54 -16.60 -14.66
N ARG A 458 6.56 -17.29 -15.18
CA ARG A 458 6.42 -18.72 -15.55
C ARG A 458 6.11 -19.60 -14.35
N ASP A 459 6.81 -19.40 -13.24
CA ASP A 459 6.54 -20.15 -12.01
C ASP A 459 5.07 -19.89 -11.53
N ALA A 460 4.59 -18.66 -11.68
CA ALA A 460 3.21 -18.29 -11.36
C ALA A 460 2.20 -18.96 -12.30
N ASP A 461 2.48 -19.01 -13.60
CA ASP A 461 1.67 -19.70 -14.60
C ASP A 461 1.66 -21.23 -14.39
N ASP A 462 2.79 -21.80 -14.03
CA ASP A 462 2.92 -23.21 -13.64
C ASP A 462 2.08 -23.53 -12.39
N MET A 463 1.98 -22.60 -11.43
CA MET A 463 1.07 -22.73 -10.28
C MET A 463 -0.38 -22.77 -10.75
N LEU A 464 -0.79 -21.84 -11.61
CA LEU A 464 -2.14 -21.79 -12.16
C LEU A 464 -2.49 -23.12 -12.88
N GLY A 465 -1.63 -23.59 -13.77
CA GLY A 465 -1.80 -24.85 -14.49
C GLY A 465 -1.89 -26.05 -13.55
N SER A 466 -1.02 -26.10 -12.52
CA SER A 466 -1.01 -27.19 -11.54
C SER A 466 -2.27 -27.23 -10.70
N LEU A 467 -2.77 -26.10 -10.24
CA LEU A 467 -4.03 -26.00 -9.48
C LEU A 467 -5.22 -26.39 -10.37
N ARG A 468 -5.30 -25.87 -11.61
CA ARG A 468 -6.32 -26.24 -12.58
C ARG A 468 -6.34 -27.74 -12.80
N ASP A 469 -5.19 -28.36 -13.08
CA ASP A 469 -5.07 -29.80 -13.34
C ASP A 469 -5.40 -30.67 -12.12
N TYR A 470 -5.12 -30.18 -10.92
CA TYR A 470 -5.49 -30.84 -9.70
C TYR A 470 -7.01 -30.81 -9.50
N PHE A 471 -7.64 -29.65 -9.58
CA PHE A 471 -9.09 -29.50 -9.38
C PHE A 471 -9.93 -30.07 -10.52
N ALA A 472 -9.42 -30.12 -11.74
CA ALA A 472 -10.09 -30.77 -12.86
C ALA A 472 -10.35 -32.29 -12.64
N ARG A 473 -9.58 -32.94 -11.74
CA ARG A 473 -9.74 -34.38 -11.45
C ARG A 473 -10.64 -34.64 -10.25
N ARG A 474 -11.17 -33.58 -9.64
CA ARG A 474 -12.01 -33.69 -8.43
C ARG A 474 -13.46 -33.91 -8.78
N GLN A 475 -14.15 -34.66 -7.89
CA GLN A 475 -15.59 -34.83 -7.95
C GLN A 475 -16.35 -33.72 -7.24
N GLU A 476 -15.66 -33.03 -6.33
CA GLU A 476 -16.15 -31.87 -5.60
C GLU A 476 -16.20 -30.67 -6.55
N PRO A 477 -17.28 -29.90 -6.54
CA PRO A 477 -17.37 -28.68 -7.36
C PRO A 477 -16.42 -27.61 -6.86
N VAL A 478 -15.55 -27.10 -7.75
CA VAL A 478 -14.52 -26.10 -7.44
C VAL A 478 -14.53 -24.97 -8.47
N VAL A 479 -14.51 -23.74 -7.97
CA VAL A 479 -14.24 -22.52 -8.72
C VAL A 479 -12.84 -22.04 -8.32
N LEU A 480 -11.95 -21.90 -9.31
CA LEU A 480 -10.61 -21.34 -9.15
C LEU A 480 -10.59 -19.91 -9.69
N VAL A 481 -10.24 -18.94 -8.87
CA VAL A 481 -10.03 -17.55 -9.24
C VAL A 481 -8.54 -17.22 -9.12
N TYR A 482 -7.91 -16.78 -10.19
CA TYR A 482 -6.49 -16.46 -10.20
C TYR A 482 -6.27 -15.08 -10.82
N PHE A 483 -5.51 -14.19 -10.17
CA PHE A 483 -5.30 -12.82 -10.63
C PHE A 483 -4.03 -12.20 -10.06
N GLY A 484 -3.54 -11.14 -10.72
CA GLY A 484 -2.39 -10.38 -10.26
C GLY A 484 -2.76 -9.27 -9.27
N ASP A 485 -1.85 -8.96 -8.35
CA ASP A 485 -2.03 -7.89 -7.36
C ASP A 485 -1.64 -6.50 -7.86
N HIS A 486 -0.66 -6.39 -8.72
CA HIS A 486 -0.19 -5.17 -9.40
C HIS A 486 0.79 -5.53 -10.53
N LEU A 487 1.07 -4.56 -11.40
CA LEU A 487 2.13 -4.69 -12.41
C LEU A 487 3.53 -4.75 -11.75
N PRO A 488 4.53 -5.40 -12.38
CA PRO A 488 5.90 -5.45 -11.87
C PRO A 488 6.60 -4.09 -11.89
N TYR A 489 7.57 -3.89 -10.99
CA TYR A 489 8.45 -2.74 -11.03
C TYR A 489 9.57 -2.94 -12.07
N LEU A 490 9.47 -2.29 -13.20
CA LEU A 490 10.44 -2.37 -14.31
C LEU A 490 11.31 -1.09 -14.41
N GLY A 491 11.84 -0.64 -13.30
CA GLY A 491 12.80 0.46 -13.21
C GLY A 491 12.18 1.83 -12.89
N ASP A 492 13.05 2.74 -12.44
CA ASP A 492 12.66 4.09 -12.04
C ASP A 492 11.95 4.85 -13.18
N ASN A 493 10.95 5.64 -12.82
CA ASN A 493 10.13 6.41 -13.75
C ASN A 493 9.49 5.57 -14.87
N GLN A 494 9.12 4.32 -14.55
CA GLN A 494 8.49 3.38 -15.48
C GLN A 494 9.34 3.09 -16.73
N LYS A 495 10.68 3.09 -16.57
CA LYS A 495 11.64 2.99 -17.67
C LYS A 495 11.36 1.78 -18.57
N GLY A 496 11.14 0.59 -18.00
CA GLY A 496 10.85 -0.60 -18.77
C GLY A 496 9.57 -0.47 -19.59
N TYR A 497 8.52 0.08 -19.01
CA TYR A 497 7.26 0.31 -19.73
C TYR A 497 7.39 1.35 -20.85
N ALA A 498 8.22 2.38 -20.65
CA ALA A 498 8.50 3.37 -21.68
C ALA A 498 9.29 2.75 -22.85
N GLU A 499 10.31 1.95 -22.57
CA GLU A 499 11.10 1.27 -23.60
C GLU A 499 10.30 0.18 -24.35
N LEU A 500 9.29 -0.39 -23.70
CA LEU A 500 8.35 -1.34 -24.30
C LEU A 500 7.16 -0.67 -25.02
N GLY A 501 7.07 0.67 -24.99
CA GLY A 501 6.01 1.43 -25.67
C GLY A 501 4.67 1.53 -24.92
N TYR A 502 4.58 1.00 -23.69
CA TYR A 502 3.33 1.04 -22.93
C TYR A 502 2.92 2.46 -22.52
N THR A 503 3.88 3.32 -22.15
CA THR A 503 3.60 4.69 -21.69
C THR A 503 3.05 5.61 -22.77
N GLU A 504 3.12 5.20 -24.04
CA GLU A 504 2.56 5.93 -25.17
C GLU A 504 1.11 5.53 -25.47
N GLN A 505 0.60 4.49 -24.82
CA GLN A 505 -0.78 4.02 -25.02
C GLN A 505 -1.78 5.02 -24.42
N PRO A 506 -2.93 5.25 -25.07
CA PRO A 506 -4.01 6.03 -24.49
C PRO A 506 -4.44 5.45 -23.14
N TYR A 507 -4.69 6.32 -22.16
CA TYR A 507 -5.13 5.94 -20.80
C TYR A 507 -4.12 5.11 -19.98
N TRP A 508 -2.85 5.08 -20.37
CA TRP A 508 -1.82 4.38 -19.59
C TRP A 508 -1.84 4.82 -18.12
N ALA A 509 -1.76 6.10 -17.86
CA ALA A 509 -1.66 6.64 -16.50
C ALA A 509 -2.97 6.53 -15.69
N GLU A 510 -4.10 6.52 -16.39
CA GLU A 510 -5.43 6.52 -15.77
C GLU A 510 -6.00 5.12 -15.58
N LEU A 511 -5.60 4.14 -16.38
CA LEU A 511 -6.22 2.83 -16.42
C LEU A 511 -5.20 1.69 -16.60
N ILE A 512 -4.50 1.62 -17.75
CA ILE A 512 -3.73 0.44 -18.17
C ILE A 512 -2.60 0.11 -17.19
N SER A 513 -1.95 1.13 -16.58
CA SER A 513 -0.89 0.90 -15.58
C SER A 513 -1.39 0.24 -14.28
N PHE A 514 -2.69 0.08 -14.13
CA PHE A 514 -3.32 -0.58 -12.99
C PHE A 514 -4.03 -1.89 -13.38
N GLU A 515 -3.91 -2.34 -14.61
CA GLU A 515 -4.54 -3.58 -15.08
C GLU A 515 -3.63 -4.78 -14.83
N THR A 516 -4.21 -5.82 -14.22
CA THR A 516 -3.59 -7.14 -14.11
C THR A 516 -4.57 -8.20 -14.62
N PRO A 517 -4.10 -9.32 -15.20
CA PRO A 517 -5.00 -10.33 -15.72
C PRO A 517 -5.70 -11.09 -14.60
N TYR A 518 -6.93 -11.54 -14.87
CA TYR A 518 -7.62 -12.52 -14.04
C TYR A 518 -8.22 -13.64 -14.89
N VAL A 519 -8.42 -14.80 -14.26
CA VAL A 519 -9.24 -15.89 -14.75
C VAL A 519 -10.08 -16.48 -13.63
N ILE A 520 -11.35 -16.76 -13.92
CA ILE A 520 -12.27 -17.53 -13.09
C ILE A 520 -12.59 -18.80 -13.87
N TRP A 521 -12.20 -19.94 -13.33
CA TRP A 521 -12.39 -21.24 -13.95
C TRP A 521 -13.17 -22.18 -13.03
N ALA A 522 -14.05 -23.00 -13.60
CA ALA A 522 -14.83 -23.99 -12.90
C ALA A 522 -14.50 -25.40 -13.41
N ASN A 523 -14.36 -26.37 -12.51
CA ASN A 523 -14.25 -27.76 -12.92
C ASN A 523 -15.62 -28.31 -13.38
N ASP A 524 -15.64 -29.48 -14.03
CA ASP A 524 -16.88 -30.09 -14.58
C ASP A 524 -17.99 -30.20 -13.51
N ALA A 525 -17.63 -30.56 -12.28
CA ALA A 525 -18.61 -30.67 -11.19
C ALA A 525 -19.20 -29.30 -10.79
N ALA A 526 -18.41 -28.23 -10.84
CA ALA A 526 -18.90 -26.88 -10.55
C ALA A 526 -19.71 -26.30 -11.71
N THR A 527 -19.38 -26.59 -12.96
CA THR A 527 -20.17 -26.13 -14.11
C THR A 527 -21.59 -26.66 -14.06
N ASP A 528 -21.76 -27.92 -13.67
CA ASP A 528 -23.09 -28.52 -13.49
C ASP A 528 -23.89 -27.86 -12.34
N VAL A 529 -23.23 -27.63 -11.20
CA VAL A 529 -23.86 -27.02 -10.01
C VAL A 529 -24.26 -25.57 -10.25
N LEU A 530 -23.42 -24.83 -10.94
CA LEU A 530 -23.62 -23.40 -11.20
C LEU A 530 -24.60 -23.13 -12.33
N ASP A 531 -24.84 -24.09 -13.23
CA ASP A 531 -25.44 -23.82 -14.55
C ASP A 531 -24.58 -22.78 -15.29
N TRP A 532 -23.31 -23.15 -15.51
CA TRP A 532 -22.20 -22.25 -15.84
C TRP A 532 -22.50 -21.26 -16.94
N ASP A 533 -23.01 -21.72 -18.09
CA ASP A 533 -23.27 -20.86 -19.22
C ASP A 533 -24.29 -19.76 -18.88
N ASN A 534 -25.38 -20.11 -18.20
CA ASN A 534 -26.38 -19.14 -17.75
C ASN A 534 -25.85 -18.23 -16.65
N ALA A 535 -25.04 -18.75 -15.72
CA ALA A 535 -24.47 -17.98 -14.64
C ALA A 535 -23.49 -16.93 -15.19
N VAL A 536 -22.63 -17.31 -16.15
CA VAL A 536 -21.68 -16.40 -16.79
C VAL A 536 -22.40 -15.34 -17.63
N GLU A 537 -23.42 -15.73 -18.41
CA GLU A 537 -24.22 -14.77 -19.17
C GLU A 537 -24.90 -13.75 -18.25
N SER A 538 -25.48 -14.20 -17.14
CA SER A 538 -26.17 -13.34 -16.16
C SER A 538 -25.21 -12.46 -15.37
N LEU A 539 -23.96 -12.91 -15.18
CA LEU A 539 -22.92 -12.17 -14.46
C LEU A 539 -22.55 -10.86 -15.16
N GLU A 540 -22.67 -10.82 -16.50
CA GLU A 540 -22.31 -9.64 -17.31
C GLU A 540 -20.94 -9.07 -16.90
N LEU A 541 -19.95 -9.94 -16.70
CA LEU A 541 -18.63 -9.53 -16.26
C LEU A 541 -17.88 -8.88 -17.43
N PRO A 542 -17.53 -7.58 -17.32
CA PRO A 542 -16.86 -6.87 -18.39
C PRO A 542 -15.38 -7.28 -18.50
N GLU A 543 -14.75 -6.98 -19.64
CA GLU A 543 -13.32 -7.23 -19.85
C GLU A 543 -12.43 -6.59 -18.80
N GLN A 544 -12.79 -5.37 -18.35
CA GLN A 544 -12.09 -4.65 -17.27
C GLN A 544 -13.03 -4.46 -16.09
N VAL A 545 -12.57 -4.81 -14.89
CA VAL A 545 -13.33 -4.69 -13.64
C VAL A 545 -12.47 -4.16 -12.51
N SER A 546 -12.99 -3.24 -11.69
CA SER A 546 -12.29 -2.83 -10.47
C SER A 546 -12.04 -3.99 -9.52
N ALA A 547 -10.89 -4.03 -8.86
CA ALA A 547 -10.58 -5.01 -7.82
C ALA A 547 -11.69 -5.08 -6.75
N SER A 548 -12.28 -3.94 -6.39
CA SER A 548 -13.40 -3.85 -5.44
C SER A 548 -14.67 -4.58 -5.89
N PHE A 549 -14.81 -4.89 -7.17
CA PHE A 549 -15.97 -5.60 -7.71
C PHE A 549 -15.71 -7.08 -7.98
N LEU A 550 -14.43 -7.50 -8.08
CA LEU A 550 -14.11 -8.89 -8.41
C LEU A 550 -14.67 -9.87 -7.36
N GLY A 551 -14.52 -9.56 -6.06
CA GLY A 551 -15.08 -10.38 -4.99
C GLY A 551 -16.61 -10.45 -5.03
N ALA A 552 -17.28 -9.32 -5.30
CA ALA A 552 -18.73 -9.28 -5.46
C ALA A 552 -19.22 -10.12 -6.66
N ALA A 553 -18.46 -10.09 -7.78
CA ALA A 553 -18.75 -10.92 -8.95
C ALA A 553 -18.61 -12.43 -8.64
N VAL A 554 -17.61 -12.82 -7.86
CA VAL A 554 -17.44 -14.22 -7.40
C VAL A 554 -18.60 -14.64 -6.50
N LEU A 555 -19.06 -13.78 -5.60
CA LEU A 555 -20.26 -14.05 -4.78
C LEU A 555 -21.50 -14.22 -5.67
N GLU A 556 -21.69 -13.35 -6.65
CA GLU A 556 -22.84 -13.44 -7.58
C GLU A 556 -22.78 -14.74 -8.38
N LEU A 557 -21.63 -15.09 -8.97
CA LEU A 557 -21.42 -16.34 -9.72
C LEU A 557 -21.78 -17.58 -8.87
N THR A 558 -21.48 -17.53 -7.59
CA THR A 558 -21.73 -18.64 -6.65
C THR A 558 -23.09 -18.56 -5.94
N GLY A 559 -23.99 -17.69 -6.41
CA GLY A 559 -25.37 -17.55 -5.91
C GLY A 559 -25.48 -16.80 -4.57
N ARG A 560 -24.46 -15.99 -4.20
CA ARG A 560 -24.37 -15.21 -2.95
C ARG A 560 -24.36 -13.70 -3.17
N GLY A 561 -24.59 -13.27 -4.39
CA GLY A 561 -24.55 -11.84 -4.76
C GLY A 561 -25.48 -10.96 -3.93
N ASP A 562 -26.61 -11.51 -3.51
CA ASP A 562 -27.65 -10.83 -2.75
C ASP A 562 -27.69 -11.23 -1.26
N ASP A 563 -26.67 -11.93 -0.74
CA ASP A 563 -26.64 -12.30 0.69
C ASP A 563 -26.49 -11.08 1.60
N THR A 564 -25.93 -10.01 1.10
CA THR A 564 -25.87 -8.72 1.80
C THR A 564 -26.23 -7.56 0.87
N ALA A 565 -26.90 -6.55 1.40
CA ALA A 565 -27.21 -5.32 0.67
C ALA A 565 -25.95 -4.62 0.12
N TRP A 566 -24.81 -4.82 0.77
CA TRP A 566 -23.52 -4.28 0.33
C TRP A 566 -23.04 -4.91 -0.97
N PHE A 567 -22.95 -6.24 -1.04
CA PHE A 567 -22.45 -6.92 -2.25
C PHE A 567 -23.46 -6.88 -3.38
N SER A 568 -24.77 -6.90 -3.09
CA SER A 568 -25.82 -6.65 -4.08
C SER A 568 -25.65 -5.28 -4.75
N PHE A 569 -25.49 -4.22 -3.96
CA PHE A 569 -25.22 -2.89 -4.46
C PHE A 569 -23.92 -2.79 -5.29
N LEU A 570 -22.86 -3.50 -4.91
CA LEU A 570 -21.61 -3.52 -5.67
C LEU A 570 -21.79 -4.18 -7.04
N ASN A 571 -22.58 -5.24 -7.13
CA ASN A 571 -22.91 -5.89 -8.40
C ASN A 571 -23.74 -4.99 -9.31
N GLU A 572 -24.70 -4.22 -8.76
CA GLU A 572 -25.43 -3.20 -9.50
C GLU A 572 -24.49 -2.11 -10.02
N LEU A 573 -23.63 -1.56 -9.16
CA LEU A 573 -22.69 -0.50 -9.52
C LEU A 573 -21.66 -0.96 -10.55
N ARG A 574 -21.21 -2.22 -10.48
CA ARG A 574 -20.32 -2.83 -11.47
C ARG A 574 -20.92 -2.83 -12.88
N ARG A 575 -22.22 -3.09 -13.02
CA ARG A 575 -22.91 -3.04 -14.32
C ARG A 575 -23.05 -1.61 -14.86
N GLU A 576 -23.17 -0.61 -13.96
CA GLU A 576 -23.23 0.80 -14.37
C GLU A 576 -21.84 1.38 -14.70
N ALA A 577 -20.82 1.00 -13.95
CA ALA A 577 -19.42 1.43 -14.11
C ALA A 577 -18.47 0.28 -13.74
N PRO A 578 -18.05 -0.50 -14.72
CA PRO A 578 -17.13 -1.62 -14.51
C PRO A 578 -15.86 -1.25 -13.75
N VAL A 579 -15.31 -0.09 -14.04
CA VAL A 579 -14.14 0.43 -13.33
C VAL A 579 -14.45 1.79 -12.74
N VAL A 580 -14.20 1.91 -11.44
CA VAL A 580 -14.25 3.19 -10.73
C VAL A 580 -12.90 3.43 -10.08
N GLN A 581 -12.26 4.51 -10.44
CA GLN A 581 -11.03 4.99 -9.83
C GLN A 581 -11.27 6.29 -9.05
N LYS A 582 -10.21 6.87 -8.49
CA LYS A 582 -10.33 8.07 -7.66
C LYS A 582 -10.96 9.25 -8.41
N GLN A 583 -10.58 9.45 -9.67
CA GLN A 583 -10.97 10.61 -10.48
C GLN A 583 -11.59 10.23 -11.83
N SER A 584 -11.70 8.96 -12.15
CA SER A 584 -12.23 8.47 -13.41
C SER A 584 -13.05 7.21 -13.22
N CYS A 585 -13.96 6.95 -14.13
CA CYS A 585 -14.65 5.68 -14.25
C CYS A 585 -14.76 5.26 -15.71
N LEU A 586 -14.69 3.96 -15.94
CA LEU A 586 -14.96 3.33 -17.22
C LEU A 586 -16.43 2.97 -17.29
N LEU A 587 -17.09 3.37 -18.36
CA LEU A 587 -18.48 3.03 -18.62
C LEU A 587 -18.57 1.72 -19.40
N PRO A 588 -19.74 1.05 -19.42
CA PRO A 588 -19.91 -0.23 -20.15
C PRO A 588 -19.65 -0.15 -21.65
N ASP A 589 -19.72 1.03 -22.24
CA ASP A 589 -19.40 1.27 -23.66
C ASP A 589 -17.89 1.48 -23.94
N GLY A 590 -17.04 1.33 -22.90
CA GLY A 590 -15.60 1.57 -22.99
C GLY A 590 -15.17 3.03 -22.87
N THR A 591 -16.09 3.95 -22.59
CA THR A 591 -15.77 5.36 -22.41
C THR A 591 -15.17 5.62 -21.04
N LEU A 592 -13.94 6.15 -20.97
CA LEU A 592 -13.32 6.63 -19.73
C LEU A 592 -13.76 8.09 -19.48
N THR A 593 -14.45 8.34 -18.36
CA THR A 593 -14.92 9.67 -17.97
C THR A 593 -14.39 10.10 -16.60
N GLN A 594 -14.11 11.41 -16.47
CA GLN A 594 -13.72 12.00 -15.17
C GLN A 594 -14.91 12.60 -14.42
N THR A 595 -16.02 12.81 -15.09
CA THR A 595 -17.25 13.39 -14.55
C THR A 595 -18.44 12.52 -14.90
N PRO A 596 -18.70 11.45 -14.13
CA PRO A 596 -19.92 10.68 -14.31
C PRO A 596 -21.14 11.56 -14.04
N GLU A 597 -22.15 11.43 -14.86
CA GLU A 597 -23.37 12.24 -14.78
C GLU A 597 -24.48 11.52 -13.99
N ASN A 598 -25.35 12.31 -13.36
CA ASN A 598 -26.63 11.88 -12.77
C ASN A 598 -26.52 10.76 -11.70
N VAL A 599 -27.30 9.67 -11.90
CA VAL A 599 -27.45 8.55 -10.95
C VAL A 599 -26.13 7.84 -10.66
N LEU A 600 -25.28 7.67 -11.68
CA LEU A 600 -23.96 7.04 -11.50
C LEU A 600 -23.08 7.83 -10.51
N SER A 601 -23.09 9.17 -10.60
CA SER A 601 -22.36 10.02 -9.64
C SER A 601 -22.91 9.85 -8.22
N GLU A 602 -24.24 9.74 -8.07
CA GLU A 602 -24.90 9.50 -6.78
C GLU A 602 -24.57 8.11 -6.24
N ASN A 603 -24.53 7.05 -7.07
CA ASN A 603 -24.18 5.70 -6.67
C ASN A 603 -22.70 5.58 -6.26
N ILE A 604 -21.77 6.22 -6.97
CA ILE A 604 -20.35 6.30 -6.56
C ILE A 604 -20.21 7.05 -5.23
N GLN A 605 -20.97 8.13 -5.03
CA GLN A 605 -20.98 8.86 -3.76
C GLN A 605 -21.59 8.02 -2.62
N LYS A 606 -22.66 7.26 -2.88
CA LYS A 606 -23.26 6.30 -1.94
C LYS A 606 -22.24 5.24 -1.54
N TRP A 607 -21.52 4.66 -2.51
CA TRP A 607 -20.46 3.68 -2.26
C TRP A 607 -19.37 4.23 -1.30
N ARG A 608 -18.88 5.45 -1.57
CA ARG A 608 -17.88 6.12 -0.71
C ARG A 608 -18.41 6.39 0.69
N GLN A 609 -19.65 6.85 0.81
CA GLN A 609 -20.28 7.11 2.11
C GLN A 609 -20.52 5.82 2.89
N TRP A 610 -20.94 4.76 2.24
CA TRP A 610 -21.17 3.46 2.85
C TRP A 610 -19.86 2.78 3.27
N SER A 611 -18.82 2.82 2.44
CA SER A 611 -17.47 2.39 2.82
C SER A 611 -16.95 3.13 4.07
N TYR A 612 -17.15 4.45 4.12
CA TYR A 612 -16.79 5.25 5.29
C TYR A 612 -17.56 4.82 6.55
N TYR A 613 -18.86 4.52 6.42
CA TYR A 613 -19.68 3.99 7.51
C TYR A 613 -19.14 2.65 8.02
N LYS A 614 -18.87 1.71 7.13
CA LYS A 614 -18.31 0.39 7.47
C LYS A 614 -16.98 0.49 8.22
N LEU A 615 -16.09 1.35 7.75
CA LEU A 615 -14.76 1.55 8.36
C LEU A 615 -14.80 2.28 9.71
N ARG A 616 -15.81 3.11 9.96
CA ARG A 616 -15.81 4.03 11.12
C ARG A 616 -16.87 3.75 12.15
N TYR A 617 -18.01 3.19 11.77
CA TYR A 617 -19.20 3.15 12.61
C TYR A 617 -19.83 1.77 12.75
N LYS A 618 -19.81 0.94 11.70
CA LYS A 618 -20.40 -0.40 11.76
C LYS A 618 -19.69 -1.24 12.82
N GLU A 619 -20.46 -1.89 13.68
CA GLU A 619 -19.98 -2.85 14.66
C GLU A 619 -20.49 -4.23 14.27
N ILE A 620 -19.57 -5.14 14.01
CA ILE A 620 -19.86 -6.56 13.73
C ILE A 620 -19.45 -7.34 14.97
N HIS A 621 -20.42 -7.93 15.62
CA HIS A 621 -20.23 -8.80 16.79
C HIS A 621 -20.01 -10.25 16.31
N GLY A 622 -18.84 -10.82 16.62
CA GLY A 622 -18.55 -12.20 16.22
C GLY A 622 -17.16 -12.61 16.59
#